data_239e852ec18d354c75c167f536902160
#
_entry.id   239e852ec18d354c75c167f536902160
#
_cell.length_a   1.000
_cell.length_b   1.000
_cell.length_c   1.000
_cell.angle_alpha   90.00
_cell.angle_beta   90.00
_cell.angle_gamma   90.00
#
_symmetry.space_group_name_H-M   'P 1'
#
loop_
_entity.id
_entity.type
_entity.pdbx_description
1 polymer ?
#
loop_
_entity_poly.entity_id
_entity_poly.type
_entity_poly.pdbx_seq_one_letter_code
_entity_poly.pdbx_strand_id
1 'polypeptide(L)'
;MLSALRKRSGGILVKSLLILLIISFGAWGIQDWLNPAISGNAVATVGEEEIGTVEVDRRVRQEVARLRQMFGNQFSQEQALKFGIIDGIINEQVNQSLIRQGATALGVTISDKLISDDIRSQSDFKGIAGNFDRERFNQVLTSNGLTEKRYVNIVRTSLKNQQYTDSFQSGARAPEIM
;
A
#
# COMPACT_ATOMS: atom_id res chain seq x y z
N MET A 1 51.66 42.65 11.32
CA MET A 1 51.78 41.31 11.86
C MET A 1 50.46 40.51 11.88
N LEU A 2 49.32 41.11 11.68
CA LEU A 2 48.00 40.44 11.65
C LEU A 2 47.64 39.73 10.33
N SER A 3 48.30 40.07 9.21
CA SER A 3 48.04 39.45 7.90
C SER A 3 48.65 38.07 7.69
N ALA A 4 49.70 37.71 8.47
CA ALA A 4 50.37 36.40 8.38
C ALA A 4 49.59 35.32 9.16
N LEU A 5 48.85 35.64 10.19
CA LEU A 5 48.01 34.68 10.93
C LEU A 5 46.74 34.32 10.13
N ARG A 6 46.23 35.22 9.31
CA ARG A 6 45.01 35.01 8.53
C ARG A 6 45.18 34.03 7.36
N LYS A 7 46.42 33.84 6.89
CA LYS A 7 46.72 32.99 5.71
C LYS A 7 47.05 31.55 6.04
N ARG A 8 47.42 31.25 7.29
CA ARG A 8 47.86 29.88 7.69
C ARG A 8 46.86 29.12 8.54
N SER A 9 45.98 29.82 9.24
CA SER A 9 44.91 29.18 10.06
C SER A 9 43.64 28.82 9.27
N GLY A 10 43.40 29.48 8.13
CA GLY A 10 42.22 29.21 7.31
C GLY A 10 42.15 27.85 6.63
N GLY A 11 43.32 27.22 6.36
CA GLY A 11 43.34 25.95 5.66
C GLY A 11 43.10 24.73 6.57
N ILE A 12 43.69 24.69 7.75
CA ILE A 12 43.60 23.53 8.66
C ILE A 12 42.36 23.63 9.53
N LEU A 13 42.04 24.81 10.06
CA LEU A 13 40.82 25.04 10.85
C LEU A 13 39.55 24.83 10.01
N VAL A 14 39.53 25.31 8.77
CA VAL A 14 38.40 25.11 7.87
C VAL A 14 38.27 23.63 7.48
N LYS A 15 39.40 22.96 7.21
CA LYS A 15 39.37 21.50 6.92
C LYS A 15 38.92 20.68 8.14
N SER A 16 39.40 20.97 9.34
CA SER A 16 38.97 20.26 10.55
C SER A 16 37.52 20.56 10.92
N LEU A 17 37.02 21.77 10.70
CA LEU A 17 35.61 22.13 10.87
C LEU A 17 34.71 21.38 9.84
N LEU A 18 35.18 21.31 8.60
CA LEU A 18 34.45 20.62 7.53
C LEU A 18 34.42 19.09 7.75
N ILE A 19 35.53 18.50 8.21
CA ILE A 19 35.59 17.09 8.60
C ILE A 19 34.68 16.82 9.81
N LEU A 20 34.69 17.68 10.83
CA LEU A 20 33.82 17.56 12.00
C LEU A 20 32.35 17.66 11.59
N LEU A 21 32.02 18.54 10.66
CA LEU A 21 30.67 18.72 10.11
C LEU A 21 30.23 17.48 9.32
N ILE A 22 31.11 16.91 8.48
CA ILE A 22 30.85 15.67 7.75
C ILE A 22 30.65 14.49 8.71
N ILE A 23 31.46 14.37 9.76
CA ILE A 23 31.32 13.33 10.78
C ILE A 23 30.03 13.51 11.57
N SER A 24 29.67 14.77 11.96
CA SER A 24 28.40 15.06 12.66
C SER A 24 27.18 14.75 11.83
N PHE A 25 27.15 15.13 10.55
CA PHE A 25 26.05 14.80 9.64
C PHE A 25 26.07 13.32 9.24
N GLY A 26 27.27 12.72 9.06
CA GLY A 26 27.41 11.31 8.76
C GLY A 26 26.97 10.41 9.92
N ALA A 27 27.27 10.78 11.16
CA ALA A 27 26.87 10.00 12.33
C ALA A 27 25.35 10.11 12.64
N TRP A 28 24.71 11.24 12.32
CA TRP A 28 23.26 11.43 12.56
C TRP A 28 22.39 11.17 11.33
N GLY A 29 22.89 11.41 10.13
CA GLY A 29 22.09 11.28 8.90
C GLY A 29 22.10 9.89 8.28
N ILE A 30 23.11 9.04 8.59
CA ILE A 30 23.22 7.71 7.99
C ILE A 30 22.37 6.66 8.74
N GLN A 31 22.00 6.91 9.99
CA GLN A 31 21.25 5.95 10.79
C GLN A 31 19.83 5.72 10.23
N ASP A 32 19.17 6.75 9.70
CA ASP A 32 17.87 6.63 9.04
C ASP A 32 17.96 5.95 7.65
N TRP A 33 19.11 6.04 6.99
CA TRP A 33 19.32 5.43 5.67
C TRP A 33 19.80 3.97 5.74
N LEU A 34 20.46 3.59 6.86
CA LEU A 34 20.93 2.22 7.12
C LEU A 34 19.91 1.33 7.83
N ASN A 35 18.87 1.91 8.42
CA ASN A 35 17.73 1.19 8.99
C ASN A 35 16.43 1.60 8.29
N PRO A 36 16.15 1.10 7.08
CA PRO A 36 14.85 1.31 6.44
C PRO A 36 13.69 0.67 7.24
N ALA A 37 14.00 -0.16 8.24
CA ALA A 37 13.01 -0.84 9.08
C ALA A 37 12.41 0.05 10.20
N ILE A 38 12.84 1.32 10.35
CA ILE A 38 12.27 2.27 11.32
C ILE A 38 12.14 3.65 10.64
N SER A 39 11.56 3.71 9.46
CA SER A 39 10.97 4.96 9.04
C SER A 39 9.71 5.13 9.89
N GLY A 40 9.68 6.15 10.77
CA GLY A 40 8.59 6.39 11.74
C GLY A 40 7.21 6.67 11.13
N ASN A 41 6.95 6.14 9.96
CA ASN A 41 5.73 6.22 9.18
C ASN A 41 5.06 4.86 8.94
N ALA A 42 5.60 3.75 9.46
CA ALA A 42 4.95 2.44 9.37
C ALA A 42 4.12 2.14 10.62
N VAL A 43 2.87 1.73 10.42
CA VAL A 43 1.96 1.27 11.48
C VAL A 43 2.18 -0.22 11.76
N ALA A 44 2.53 -0.96 10.73
CA ALA A 44 2.83 -2.39 10.82
C ALA A 44 3.81 -2.78 9.71
N THR A 45 4.57 -3.85 9.93
CA THR A 45 5.45 -4.46 8.94
C THR A 45 5.06 -5.92 8.74
N VAL A 46 4.91 -6.35 7.50
CA VAL A 46 4.52 -7.71 7.15
C VAL A 46 5.58 -8.27 6.19
N GLY A 47 6.50 -9.08 6.71
CA GLY A 47 7.67 -9.51 5.95
C GLY A 47 8.53 -8.29 5.55
N GLU A 48 8.67 -8.07 4.25
CA GLU A 48 9.42 -6.91 3.69
C GLU A 48 8.51 -5.71 3.36
N GLU A 49 7.19 -5.83 3.52
CA GLU A 49 6.23 -4.79 3.18
C GLU A 49 5.84 -3.96 4.41
N GLU A 50 6.00 -2.65 4.32
CA GLU A 50 5.58 -1.71 5.36
C GLU A 50 4.18 -1.16 5.06
N ILE A 51 3.31 -1.20 6.07
CA ILE A 51 1.99 -0.57 6.04
C ILE A 51 2.13 0.84 6.59
N GLY A 52 2.13 1.83 5.69
CA GLY A 52 2.37 3.23 6.04
C GLY A 52 1.19 3.88 6.76
N THR A 53 1.50 4.81 7.69
CA THR A 53 0.51 5.62 8.41
C THR A 53 -0.40 6.39 7.47
N VAL A 54 0.14 6.93 6.36
CA VAL A 54 -0.61 7.72 5.38
C VAL A 54 -1.71 6.88 4.70
N GLU A 55 -1.41 5.62 4.38
CA GLU A 55 -2.37 4.72 3.76
C GLU A 55 -3.47 4.33 4.74
N VAL A 56 -3.12 4.00 6.00
CA VAL A 56 -4.07 3.70 7.06
C VAL A 56 -4.98 4.90 7.32
N ASP A 57 -4.42 6.11 7.47
CA ASP A 57 -5.17 7.33 7.72
C ASP A 57 -6.13 7.67 6.56
N ARG A 58 -5.70 7.46 5.31
CA ARG A 58 -6.57 7.59 4.14
C ARG A 58 -7.76 6.65 4.20
N ARG A 59 -7.54 5.37 4.54
CA ARG A 59 -8.62 4.38 4.67
C ARG A 59 -9.54 4.68 5.84
N VAL A 60 -9.00 5.10 6.97
CA VAL A 60 -9.79 5.55 8.13
C VAL A 60 -10.73 6.70 7.74
N ARG A 61 -10.21 7.72 7.05
CA ARG A 61 -11.03 8.83 6.57
C ARG A 61 -12.13 8.38 5.61
N GLN A 62 -11.84 7.47 4.70
CA GLN A 62 -12.82 6.91 3.77
C GLN A 62 -13.92 6.14 4.51
N GLU A 63 -13.54 5.29 5.48
CA GLU A 63 -14.50 4.50 6.25
C GLU A 63 -15.36 5.39 7.16
N VAL A 64 -14.77 6.38 7.83
CA VAL A 64 -15.51 7.37 8.62
C VAL A 64 -16.49 8.15 7.74
N ALA A 65 -16.09 8.54 6.52
CA ALA A 65 -16.98 9.22 5.58
C ALA A 65 -18.16 8.33 5.17
N ARG A 66 -17.90 7.05 4.90
CA ARG A 66 -18.93 6.05 4.60
C ARG A 66 -19.91 5.87 5.75
N LEU A 67 -19.40 5.73 6.97
CA LEU A 67 -20.21 5.57 8.17
C LEU A 67 -21.04 6.83 8.47
N ARG A 68 -20.51 8.02 8.21
CA ARG A 68 -21.28 9.26 8.31
C ARG A 68 -22.46 9.32 7.34
N GLN A 69 -22.32 8.78 6.14
CA GLN A 69 -23.44 8.68 5.19
C GLN A 69 -24.53 7.72 5.68
N MET A 70 -24.15 6.64 6.39
CA MET A 70 -25.09 5.62 6.88
C MET A 70 -25.73 5.99 8.23
N PHE A 71 -24.95 6.57 9.16
CA PHE A 71 -25.35 6.81 10.56
C PHE A 71 -25.51 8.30 10.91
N GLY A 72 -25.32 9.19 9.94
CA GLY A 72 -25.41 10.64 10.12
C GLY A 72 -24.07 11.29 10.52
N ASN A 73 -24.05 12.63 10.44
CA ASN A 73 -22.84 13.45 10.62
C ASN A 73 -22.23 13.42 12.04
N GLN A 74 -22.87 12.77 12.99
CA GLN A 74 -22.38 12.67 14.37
C GLN A 74 -21.28 11.62 14.54
N PHE A 75 -21.03 10.79 13.52
CA PHE A 75 -19.97 9.79 13.61
C PHE A 75 -18.58 10.44 13.54
N SER A 76 -17.84 10.40 14.65
CA SER A 76 -16.51 11.03 14.79
C SER A 76 -15.37 10.04 14.66
N GLN A 77 -14.16 10.55 14.46
CA GLN A 77 -12.96 9.72 14.45
C GLN A 77 -12.68 9.08 15.83
N GLU A 78 -13.08 9.72 16.94
CA GLU A 78 -13.00 9.13 18.28
C GLU A 78 -13.94 7.92 18.43
N GLN A 79 -15.11 7.98 17.80
CA GLN A 79 -16.00 6.82 17.76
C GLN A 79 -15.43 5.69 16.93
N ALA A 80 -14.76 6.01 15.80
CA ALA A 80 -14.06 5.00 15.00
C ALA A 80 -12.98 4.26 15.81
N LEU A 81 -12.24 4.99 16.66
CA LEU A 81 -11.29 4.38 17.62
C LEU A 81 -11.99 3.45 18.61
N LYS A 82 -13.05 3.93 19.26
CA LYS A 82 -13.80 3.17 20.28
C LYS A 82 -14.44 1.89 19.71
N PHE A 83 -14.83 1.91 18.45
CA PHE A 83 -15.40 0.74 17.75
C PHE A 83 -14.35 -0.19 17.13
N GLY A 84 -13.05 0.06 17.36
CA GLY A 84 -11.97 -0.80 16.83
C GLY A 84 -11.84 -0.75 15.29
N ILE A 85 -12.39 0.27 14.63
CA ILE A 85 -12.38 0.39 13.16
C ILE A 85 -10.94 0.54 12.66
N ILE A 86 -10.10 1.26 13.39
CA ILE A 86 -8.69 1.45 13.02
C ILE A 86 -7.94 0.13 13.08
N ASP A 87 -8.13 -0.64 14.16
CA ASP A 87 -7.52 -1.96 14.29
C ASP A 87 -8.03 -2.91 13.21
N GLY A 88 -9.32 -2.84 12.88
CA GLY A 88 -9.91 -3.59 11.78
C GLY A 88 -9.26 -3.27 10.42
N ILE A 89 -9.03 -1.99 10.12
CA ILE A 89 -8.36 -1.54 8.90
C ILE A 89 -6.91 -2.03 8.84
N ILE A 90 -6.18 -1.93 9.96
CA ILE A 90 -4.79 -2.40 10.03
C ILE A 90 -4.74 -3.92 9.81
N ASN A 91 -5.58 -4.68 10.49
CA ASN A 91 -5.65 -6.14 10.34
C ASN A 91 -6.03 -6.56 8.91
N GLU A 92 -6.96 -5.85 8.28
CA GLU A 92 -7.30 -6.09 6.87
C GLU A 92 -6.10 -5.85 5.96
N GLN A 93 -5.35 -4.77 6.16
CA GLN A 93 -4.14 -4.47 5.39
C GLN A 93 -3.04 -5.52 5.60
N VAL A 94 -2.84 -5.96 6.85
CA VAL A 94 -1.92 -7.05 7.18
C VAL A 94 -2.32 -8.33 6.44
N ASN A 95 -3.59 -8.73 6.50
CA ASN A 95 -4.08 -9.92 5.81
C ASN A 95 -3.93 -9.82 4.28
N GLN A 96 -4.25 -8.67 3.71
CA GLN A 96 -4.05 -8.43 2.27
C GLN A 96 -2.58 -8.53 1.86
N SER A 97 -1.66 -8.01 2.69
CA SER A 97 -0.23 -8.13 2.46
C SER A 97 0.24 -9.58 2.53
N LEU A 98 -0.18 -10.33 3.55
CA LEU A 98 0.14 -11.76 3.69
C LEU A 98 -0.33 -12.57 2.48
N ILE A 99 -1.58 -12.35 2.02
CA ILE A 99 -2.14 -13.02 0.85
C ILE A 99 -1.31 -12.69 -0.42
N ARG A 100 -0.96 -11.41 -0.64
CA ARG A 100 -0.13 -11.00 -1.79
C ARG A 100 1.24 -11.66 -1.77
N GLN A 101 1.90 -11.64 -0.61
CA GLN A 101 3.23 -12.24 -0.45
C GLN A 101 3.15 -13.76 -0.64
N GLY A 102 2.18 -14.42 -0.02
CA GLY A 102 1.95 -15.86 -0.18
C GLY A 102 1.67 -16.26 -1.63
N ALA A 103 0.78 -15.55 -2.31
CA ALA A 103 0.50 -15.77 -3.72
C ALA A 103 1.73 -15.56 -4.62
N THR A 104 2.61 -14.63 -4.24
CA THR A 104 3.86 -14.37 -4.96
C THR A 104 4.89 -15.47 -4.69
N ALA A 105 5.05 -15.88 -3.44
CA ALA A 105 5.98 -16.94 -3.04
C ALA A 105 5.65 -18.28 -3.70
N LEU A 106 4.36 -18.59 -3.87
CA LEU A 106 3.90 -19.79 -4.59
C LEU A 106 3.90 -19.66 -6.11
N GLY A 107 4.36 -18.53 -6.66
CA GLY A 107 4.42 -18.31 -8.10
C GLY A 107 3.05 -18.28 -8.79
N VAL A 108 1.96 -17.93 -8.09
CA VAL A 108 0.61 -17.86 -8.69
C VAL A 108 0.62 -16.81 -9.80
N THR A 109 0.24 -17.23 -11.00
CA THR A 109 0.17 -16.36 -12.19
C THR A 109 -1.23 -16.42 -12.82
N ILE A 110 -1.71 -15.28 -13.31
CA ILE A 110 -3.02 -15.15 -13.94
C ILE A 110 -2.82 -14.86 -15.43
N SER A 111 -3.47 -15.66 -16.29
CA SER A 111 -3.42 -15.45 -17.74
C SER A 111 -4.19 -14.19 -18.15
N ASP A 112 -3.72 -13.51 -19.19
CA ASP A 112 -4.41 -12.31 -19.72
C ASP A 112 -5.82 -12.67 -20.25
N LYS A 113 -6.02 -13.90 -20.69
CA LYS A 113 -7.34 -14.40 -21.08
C LYS A 113 -8.31 -14.37 -19.90
N LEU A 114 -7.91 -14.90 -18.74
CA LEU A 114 -8.75 -14.90 -17.54
C LEU A 114 -9.10 -13.49 -17.08
N ILE A 115 -8.12 -12.57 -17.12
CA ILE A 115 -8.35 -11.15 -16.80
C ILE A 115 -9.36 -10.54 -17.76
N SER A 116 -9.20 -10.78 -19.06
CA SER A 116 -10.12 -10.27 -20.08
C SER A 116 -11.55 -10.83 -19.92
N ASP A 117 -11.67 -12.11 -19.62
CA ASP A 117 -12.96 -12.78 -19.42
C ASP A 117 -13.64 -12.23 -18.16
N ASP A 118 -12.89 -12.01 -17.06
CA ASP A 118 -13.39 -11.42 -15.83
C ASP A 118 -13.93 -9.99 -16.10
N ILE A 119 -13.12 -9.13 -16.72
CA ILE A 119 -13.51 -7.74 -17.04
C ILE A 119 -14.77 -7.72 -17.90
N ARG A 120 -14.86 -8.60 -18.90
CA ARG A 120 -16.03 -8.68 -19.81
C ARG A 120 -17.28 -9.21 -19.13
N SER A 121 -17.14 -10.01 -18.08
CA SER A 121 -18.25 -10.57 -17.33
C SER A 121 -18.94 -9.55 -16.42
N GLN A 122 -18.24 -8.49 -16.02
CA GLN A 122 -18.71 -7.49 -15.07
C GLN A 122 -19.90 -6.69 -15.64
N SER A 123 -20.96 -6.57 -14.86
CA SER A 123 -22.21 -5.88 -15.26
C SER A 123 -22.01 -4.43 -15.60
N ASP A 124 -21.08 -3.77 -14.90
CA ASP A 124 -20.82 -2.33 -15.04
C ASP A 124 -20.28 -1.94 -16.41
N PHE A 125 -19.71 -2.90 -17.13
CA PHE A 125 -19.13 -2.72 -18.47
C PHE A 125 -19.99 -3.29 -19.59
N LYS A 126 -21.22 -3.72 -19.27
CA LYS A 126 -22.16 -4.23 -20.28
C LYS A 126 -23.01 -3.10 -20.85
N GLY A 127 -23.14 -3.09 -22.15
CA GLY A 127 -24.07 -2.23 -22.88
C GLY A 127 -25.52 -2.71 -22.79
N ILE A 128 -26.43 -2.04 -23.47
CA ILE A 128 -27.88 -2.32 -23.49
C ILE A 128 -28.16 -3.76 -23.98
N ALA A 129 -27.34 -4.29 -24.89
CA ALA A 129 -27.46 -5.63 -25.41
C ALA A 129 -26.89 -6.73 -24.47
N GLY A 130 -26.44 -6.39 -23.27
CA GLY A 130 -25.87 -7.33 -22.29
C GLY A 130 -24.45 -7.80 -22.58
N ASN A 131 -23.84 -7.38 -23.68
CA ASN A 131 -22.47 -7.66 -24.04
C ASN A 131 -21.53 -6.58 -23.53
N PHE A 132 -20.22 -6.91 -23.44
CA PHE A 132 -19.19 -5.95 -23.09
C PHE A 132 -19.18 -4.75 -24.06
N ASP A 133 -19.21 -3.55 -23.50
CA ASP A 133 -19.18 -2.28 -24.22
C ASP A 133 -17.88 -1.53 -23.89
N ARG A 134 -17.05 -1.34 -24.92
CA ARG A 134 -15.74 -0.69 -24.79
C ARG A 134 -15.85 0.80 -24.42
N GLU A 135 -16.85 1.49 -24.93
CA GLU A 135 -17.05 2.91 -24.62
C GLU A 135 -17.46 3.08 -23.16
N ARG A 136 -18.42 2.27 -22.72
CA ARG A 136 -18.87 2.23 -21.32
C ARG A 136 -17.73 1.87 -20.37
N PHE A 137 -16.91 0.87 -20.70
CA PHE A 137 -15.72 0.54 -19.95
C PHE A 137 -14.79 1.75 -19.79
N ASN A 138 -14.45 2.43 -20.88
CA ASN A 138 -13.58 3.62 -20.85
C ASN A 138 -14.22 4.76 -20.03
N GLN A 139 -15.51 4.98 -20.17
CA GLN A 139 -16.25 5.99 -19.41
C GLN A 139 -16.21 5.72 -17.91
N VAL A 140 -16.49 4.48 -17.49
CA VAL A 140 -16.43 4.07 -16.08
C VAL A 140 -15.04 4.26 -15.51
N LEU A 141 -14.00 3.84 -16.24
CA LEU A 141 -12.62 4.02 -15.79
C LEU A 141 -12.27 5.50 -15.62
N THR A 142 -12.60 6.32 -16.62
CA THR A 142 -12.31 7.76 -16.59
C THR A 142 -13.04 8.45 -15.43
N SER A 143 -14.30 8.12 -15.21
CA SER A 143 -15.10 8.66 -14.09
C SER A 143 -14.51 8.30 -12.71
N ASN A 144 -13.79 7.18 -12.63
CA ASN A 144 -13.10 6.74 -11.41
C ASN A 144 -11.62 7.14 -11.36
N GLY A 145 -11.14 7.95 -12.31
CA GLY A 145 -9.73 8.39 -12.37
C GLY A 145 -8.76 7.24 -12.62
N LEU A 146 -9.20 6.18 -13.30
CA LEU A 146 -8.40 5.00 -13.60
C LEU A 146 -7.99 4.95 -15.07
N THR A 147 -6.77 4.49 -15.33
CA THR A 147 -6.35 4.07 -16.66
C THR A 147 -6.62 2.58 -16.84
N GLU A 148 -6.81 2.14 -18.09
CA GLU A 148 -6.99 0.71 -18.39
C GLU A 148 -5.85 -0.14 -17.84
N LYS A 149 -4.60 0.26 -18.03
CA LYS A 149 -3.43 -0.45 -17.49
C LYS A 149 -3.51 -0.62 -15.97
N ARG A 150 -3.91 0.43 -15.26
CA ARG A 150 -4.07 0.38 -13.80
C ARG A 150 -5.20 -0.55 -13.39
N TYR A 151 -6.32 -0.51 -14.10
CA TYR A 151 -7.47 -1.37 -13.83
C TYR A 151 -7.15 -2.85 -14.09
N VAL A 152 -6.51 -3.18 -15.22
CA VAL A 152 -6.04 -4.53 -15.54
C VAL A 152 -5.11 -5.07 -14.45
N ASN A 153 -4.23 -4.24 -13.89
CA ASN A 153 -3.35 -4.65 -12.79
C ASN A 153 -4.14 -4.88 -11.48
N ILE A 154 -5.17 -4.08 -11.20
CA ILE A 154 -6.06 -4.29 -10.05
C ILE A 154 -6.76 -5.65 -10.19
N VAL A 155 -7.36 -5.93 -11.34
CA VAL A 155 -8.06 -7.21 -11.61
C VAL A 155 -7.08 -8.39 -11.53
N ARG A 156 -5.88 -8.26 -12.11
CA ARG A 156 -4.84 -9.30 -12.02
C ARG A 156 -4.48 -9.62 -10.57
N THR A 157 -4.28 -8.59 -9.74
CA THR A 157 -3.96 -8.76 -8.33
C THR A 157 -5.13 -9.39 -7.56
N SER A 158 -6.34 -8.97 -7.84
CA SER A 158 -7.56 -9.54 -7.22
C SER A 158 -7.72 -11.02 -7.55
N LEU A 159 -7.64 -11.39 -8.82
CA LEU A 159 -7.73 -12.78 -9.27
C LEU A 159 -6.60 -13.64 -8.72
N LYS A 160 -5.37 -13.09 -8.64
CA LYS A 160 -4.23 -13.78 -8.03
C LYS A 160 -4.48 -14.10 -6.56
N ASN A 161 -4.95 -13.12 -5.81
CA ASN A 161 -5.26 -13.29 -4.39
C ASN A 161 -6.42 -14.27 -4.17
N GLN A 162 -7.45 -14.19 -5.00
CA GLN A 162 -8.58 -15.11 -4.97
C GLN A 162 -8.13 -16.54 -5.24
N GLN A 163 -7.39 -16.79 -6.32
CA GLN A 163 -6.89 -18.12 -6.65
C GLN A 163 -6.02 -18.70 -5.54
N TYR A 164 -5.18 -17.85 -4.91
CA TYR A 164 -4.38 -18.26 -3.76
C TYR A 164 -5.29 -18.68 -2.59
N THR A 165 -6.27 -17.86 -2.21
CA THR A 165 -7.19 -18.14 -1.12
C THR A 165 -8.04 -19.37 -1.37
N ASP A 166 -8.57 -19.52 -2.59
CA ASP A 166 -9.42 -20.66 -2.99
C ASP A 166 -8.65 -21.98 -2.94
N SER A 167 -7.35 -21.97 -3.20
CA SER A 167 -6.51 -23.17 -3.12
C SER A 167 -6.44 -23.74 -1.70
N PHE A 168 -6.45 -22.89 -0.68
CA PHE A 168 -6.50 -23.33 0.73
C PHE A 168 -7.89 -23.80 1.13
N GLN A 169 -8.93 -23.09 0.71
CA GLN A 169 -10.31 -23.46 1.05
C GLN A 169 -10.70 -24.80 0.42
N SER A 170 -10.27 -25.06 -0.81
CA SER A 170 -10.53 -26.34 -1.49
C SER A 170 -9.72 -27.51 -0.94
N GLY A 171 -8.51 -27.24 -0.38
CA GLY A 171 -7.65 -28.23 0.25
C GLY A 171 -8.02 -28.57 1.70
N ALA A 172 -8.74 -27.67 2.37
CA ALA A 172 -9.14 -27.81 3.77
C ALA A 172 -10.46 -28.59 3.95
N ARG A 173 -10.67 -29.68 3.21
CA ARG A 173 -11.77 -30.60 3.51
C ARG A 173 -11.41 -31.38 4.77
N ALA A 174 -12.23 -31.25 5.82
CA ALA A 174 -12.13 -32.12 6.98
C ALA A 174 -12.28 -33.59 6.52
N PRO A 175 -11.45 -34.53 7.03
CA PRO A 175 -11.65 -35.92 6.78
C PRO A 175 -13.08 -36.29 7.22
N GLU A 176 -13.84 -36.94 6.36
CA GLU A 176 -15.10 -37.59 6.76
C GLU A 176 -14.75 -38.65 7.79
N ILE A 177 -15.09 -38.38 9.04
CA ILE A 177 -15.03 -39.39 10.12
C ILE A 177 -16.18 -40.33 9.86
N MET A 178 -15.87 -41.51 9.29
CA MET A 178 -16.78 -42.65 9.26
C MET A 178 -16.91 -43.26 10.65
#